data_e7d6adeb40bce3a599554182bb4f6905
#
_entry.id   e7d6adeb40bce3a599554182bb4f6905
#
_cell.length_a   1.000
_cell.length_b   1.000
_cell.length_c   1.000
_cell.angle_alpha   90.00
_cell.angle_beta   90.00
_cell.angle_gamma   90.00
#
_symmetry.space_group_name_H-M   'P 1'
#
loop_
_entity.id
_entity.type
_entity.pdbx_description
1 polymer ?
#
loop_
_entity_poly.entity_id
_entity_poly.type
_entity_poly.pdbx_seq_one_letter_code
_entity_poly.pdbx_strand_id
1 'polypeptide(L)'
;MLVLTSLLAGLVFGLGLIVSGMANPAKVLGFLDLSGHWDPSLALVMAGAIAVGLIGFAAARGRTRSLIGAQMTLPNERRINRRLLVGSALFGVGWGIAGFCPGPALVALGLGEVKALVFVAAMLAGMGLFQLYNLSGTAPRRGRKSTAS
;
A
#
# COMPACT_ATOMS: atom_id res chain seq x y z
N MET A 1 3.32 21.99 -9.30
CA MET A 1 2.30 21.83 -8.26
C MET A 1 2.11 20.36 -7.83
N LEU A 2 1.98 19.41 -8.74
CA LEU A 2 1.80 17.98 -8.40
C LEU A 2 2.93 17.40 -7.53
N VAL A 3 4.19 17.68 -7.84
CA VAL A 3 5.36 17.22 -7.08
C VAL A 3 5.35 17.76 -5.64
N LEU A 4 5.02 19.04 -5.48
CA LEU A 4 4.98 19.68 -4.16
C LEU A 4 3.89 19.09 -3.26
N THR A 5 2.70 18.86 -3.81
CA THR A 5 1.59 18.24 -3.06
C THR A 5 1.88 16.79 -2.70
N SER A 6 2.52 16.02 -3.61
CA SER A 6 2.94 14.64 -3.32
C SER A 6 4.04 14.61 -2.25
N LEU A 7 4.97 15.56 -2.29
CA LEU A 7 6.01 15.68 -1.27
C LEU A 7 5.41 15.99 0.11
N LEU A 8 4.50 16.97 0.18
CA LEU A 8 3.82 17.33 1.43
C LEU A 8 2.98 16.16 1.98
N ALA A 9 2.23 15.48 1.12
CA ALA A 9 1.44 14.32 1.53
C ALA A 9 2.34 13.19 2.05
N GLY A 10 3.45 12.90 1.37
CA GLY A 10 4.44 11.90 1.81
C GLY A 10 5.11 12.28 3.13
N LEU A 11 5.42 13.56 3.32
CA LEU A 11 6.03 14.06 4.56
C LEU A 11 5.05 13.94 5.75
N VAL A 12 3.79 14.35 5.58
CA VAL A 12 2.74 14.21 6.61
C VAL A 12 2.52 12.74 6.95
N PHE A 13 2.47 11.86 5.93
CA PHE A 13 2.33 10.42 6.13
C PHE A 13 3.53 9.84 6.88
N GLY A 14 4.75 10.17 6.49
CA GLY A 14 5.98 9.72 7.14
C GLY A 14 6.09 10.17 8.59
N LEU A 15 5.77 11.44 8.88
CA LEU A 15 5.71 11.96 10.24
C LEU A 15 4.65 11.21 11.07
N GLY A 16 3.47 10.93 10.50
CA GLY A 16 2.43 10.14 11.15
C GLY A 16 2.92 8.73 11.52
N LEU A 17 3.68 8.06 10.65
CA LEU A 17 4.27 6.76 10.93
C LEU A 17 5.33 6.79 12.05
N ILE A 18 6.12 7.84 12.12
CA ILE A 18 7.13 8.02 13.17
C ILE A 18 6.42 8.26 14.52
N VAL A 19 5.48 9.19 14.57
CA VAL A 19 4.74 9.55 15.79
C VAL A 19 3.91 8.38 16.32
N SER A 20 3.29 7.58 15.43
CA SER A 20 2.53 6.38 15.82
C SER A 20 3.42 5.20 16.24
N GLY A 21 4.74 5.28 16.02
CA GLY A 21 5.68 4.18 16.24
C GLY A 21 5.56 3.03 15.23
N MET A 22 4.77 3.20 14.14
CA MET A 22 4.53 2.17 13.13
C MET A 22 5.76 1.94 12.20
N ALA A 23 6.79 2.76 12.30
CA ALA A 23 8.08 2.51 11.66
C ALA A 23 8.81 1.29 12.27
N ASN A 24 8.43 0.87 13.49
CA ASN A 24 9.02 -0.28 14.16
C ASN A 24 8.21 -1.56 13.86
N PRO A 25 8.81 -2.60 13.25
CA PRO A 25 8.14 -3.86 12.93
C PRO A 25 7.63 -4.61 14.16
N ALA A 26 8.23 -4.40 15.34
CA ALA A 26 7.78 -5.02 16.58
C ALA A 26 6.32 -4.66 16.94
N LYS A 27 5.84 -3.48 16.52
CA LYS A 27 4.44 -3.08 16.72
C LYS A 27 3.48 -3.93 15.88
N VAL A 28 3.85 -4.25 14.64
CA VAL A 28 3.07 -5.11 13.77
C VAL A 28 3.06 -6.55 14.28
N LEU A 29 4.23 -7.07 14.67
CA LEU A 29 4.35 -8.41 15.23
C LEU A 29 3.60 -8.53 16.58
N GLY A 30 3.65 -7.51 17.43
CA GLY A 30 2.89 -7.47 18.67
C GLY A 30 1.37 -7.48 18.46
N PHE A 31 0.88 -6.88 17.37
CA PHE A 31 -0.53 -6.98 16.99
C PHE A 31 -0.90 -8.38 16.49
N LEU A 32 -0.01 -9.06 15.79
CA LEU A 32 -0.23 -10.43 15.28
C LEU A 32 -0.07 -11.50 16.37
N ASP A 33 0.56 -11.18 17.49
CA ASP A 33 0.75 -12.10 18.61
C ASP A 33 -0.50 -12.17 19.49
N LEU A 34 -1.51 -12.89 19.03
CA LEU A 34 -2.78 -13.09 19.74
C LEU A 34 -2.66 -13.96 20.99
N SER A 35 -1.55 -14.71 21.15
CA SER A 35 -1.32 -15.62 22.25
C SER A 35 -0.40 -15.06 23.34
N GLY A 36 0.30 -13.94 23.09
CA GLY A 36 1.21 -13.28 24.01
C GLY A 36 0.70 -11.92 24.50
N HIS A 37 1.59 -10.94 24.56
CA HIS A 37 1.24 -9.55 24.91
C HIS A 37 0.66 -8.80 23.70
N TRP A 38 -0.62 -9.02 23.40
CA TRP A 38 -1.30 -8.39 22.29
C TRP A 38 -1.31 -6.85 22.38
N ASP A 39 -0.79 -6.18 21.36
CA ASP A 39 -0.76 -4.71 21.26
C ASP A 39 -1.81 -4.20 20.27
N PRO A 40 -2.93 -3.59 20.72
CA PRO A 40 -3.99 -3.09 19.84
C PRO A 40 -3.64 -1.80 19.12
N SER A 41 -2.46 -1.23 19.29
CA SER A 41 -2.07 0.08 18.72
C SER A 41 -2.22 0.13 17.21
N LEU A 42 -1.87 -0.96 16.50
CA LEU A 42 -2.05 -1.05 15.04
C LEU A 42 -3.53 -0.99 14.64
N ALA A 43 -4.42 -1.65 15.38
CA ALA A 43 -5.87 -1.59 15.11
C ALA A 43 -6.40 -0.16 15.22
N LEU A 44 -5.96 0.60 16.23
CA LEU A 44 -6.37 2.00 16.43
C LEU A 44 -5.86 2.90 15.29
N VAL A 45 -4.62 2.72 14.86
CA VAL A 45 -4.05 3.46 13.72
C VAL A 45 -4.81 3.14 12.44
N MET A 46 -5.12 1.86 12.18
CA MET A 46 -5.91 1.44 11.02
C MET A 46 -7.34 2.02 11.07
N ALA A 47 -8.00 1.96 12.21
CA ALA A 47 -9.33 2.54 12.40
C ALA A 47 -9.34 4.06 12.13
N GLY A 48 -8.35 4.78 12.64
CA GLY A 48 -8.17 6.20 12.38
C GLY A 48 -7.94 6.50 10.90
N ALA A 49 -7.09 5.73 10.25
CA ALA A 49 -6.82 5.88 8.80
C ALA A 49 -8.09 5.61 7.96
N ILE A 50 -8.87 4.59 8.32
CA ILE A 50 -10.15 4.27 7.66
C ILE A 50 -11.15 5.42 7.88
N ALA A 51 -11.30 5.93 9.09
CA ALA A 51 -12.21 7.02 9.39
C ALA A 51 -11.90 8.28 8.57
N VAL A 52 -10.63 8.70 8.56
CA VAL A 52 -10.16 9.84 7.74
C VAL A 52 -10.35 9.57 6.25
N GLY A 53 -10.02 8.35 5.79
CA GLY A 53 -10.21 7.92 4.42
C GLY A 53 -11.67 7.97 3.98
N LEU A 54 -12.60 7.50 4.80
CA LEU A 54 -14.05 7.55 4.51
C LEU A 54 -14.54 8.99 4.34
N ILE A 55 -14.11 9.90 5.21
CA ILE A 55 -14.45 11.33 5.09
C ILE A 55 -13.87 11.91 3.79
N GLY A 56 -12.59 11.61 3.49
CA GLY A 56 -11.93 12.06 2.26
C GLY A 56 -12.61 11.54 1.00
N PHE A 57 -12.96 10.24 0.96
CA PHE A 57 -13.67 9.64 -0.16
C PHE A 57 -15.10 10.14 -0.30
N ALA A 58 -15.82 10.37 0.82
CA ALA A 58 -17.14 10.96 0.79
C ALA A 58 -17.12 12.36 0.16
N ALA A 59 -16.13 13.19 0.54
CA ALA A 59 -15.92 14.51 -0.04
C ALA A 59 -15.50 14.48 -1.53
N ALA A 60 -14.79 13.41 -1.94
CA ALA A 60 -14.31 13.25 -3.31
C ALA A 60 -15.37 12.68 -4.27
N ARG A 61 -16.36 11.93 -3.79
CA ARG A 61 -17.37 11.23 -4.62
C ARG A 61 -18.17 12.15 -5.55
N GLY A 62 -18.37 13.42 -5.18
CA GLY A 62 -19.09 14.40 -5.99
C GLY A 62 -18.22 15.17 -6.98
N ARG A 63 -16.91 14.91 -7.01
CA ARG A 63 -15.96 15.71 -7.81
C ARG A 63 -15.44 14.92 -9.01
N THR A 64 -15.51 15.50 -10.18
CA THR A 64 -14.92 14.97 -11.41
C THR A 64 -13.47 15.41 -11.59
N ARG A 65 -13.05 16.44 -10.86
CA ARG A 65 -11.68 16.98 -10.88
C ARG A 65 -11.10 17.08 -9.47
N SER A 66 -9.81 16.78 -9.37
CA SER A 66 -9.02 17.03 -8.16
C SER A 66 -8.97 18.54 -7.83
N LEU A 67 -8.71 18.87 -6.58
CA LEU A 67 -8.45 20.25 -6.14
C LEU A 67 -7.34 20.96 -6.94
N ILE A 68 -6.47 20.17 -7.60
CA ILE A 68 -5.34 20.65 -8.41
C ILE A 68 -5.69 20.67 -9.91
N GLY A 69 -6.96 20.42 -10.28
CA GLY A 69 -7.43 20.46 -11.67
C GLY A 69 -7.18 19.19 -12.50
N ALA A 70 -6.52 18.15 -11.94
CA ALA A 70 -6.31 16.88 -12.62
C ALA A 70 -7.63 16.09 -12.71
N GLN A 71 -7.84 15.35 -13.82
CA GLN A 71 -8.97 14.43 -13.95
C GLN A 71 -8.88 13.33 -12.90
N MET A 72 -9.96 13.11 -12.16
CA MET A 72 -10.06 12.09 -11.13
C MET A 72 -10.73 10.86 -11.73
N THR A 73 -9.94 9.80 -11.98
CA THR A 73 -10.44 8.50 -12.42
C THR A 73 -10.48 7.58 -11.21
N LEU A 74 -11.67 7.42 -10.61
CA LEU A 74 -11.87 6.44 -9.55
C LEU A 74 -11.95 5.03 -10.16
N PRO A 75 -11.23 4.03 -9.60
CA PRO A 75 -11.32 2.66 -10.08
C PRO A 75 -12.73 2.12 -9.89
N ASN A 76 -13.35 1.66 -10.99
CA ASN A 76 -14.72 1.12 -10.97
C ASN A 76 -14.74 -0.42 -11.14
N GLU A 77 -13.58 -1.06 -11.03
CA GLU A 77 -13.42 -2.50 -11.18
C GLU A 77 -13.87 -3.21 -9.89
N ARG A 78 -15.07 -3.80 -9.95
CA ARG A 78 -15.63 -4.63 -8.86
C ARG A 78 -15.41 -6.12 -9.06
N ARG A 79 -14.67 -6.52 -10.08
CA ARG A 79 -14.47 -7.94 -10.39
C ARG A 79 -13.35 -8.53 -9.56
N ILE A 80 -13.72 -9.41 -8.64
CA ILE A 80 -12.77 -10.26 -7.90
C ILE A 80 -12.34 -11.39 -8.85
N ASN A 81 -11.06 -11.41 -9.24
CA ASN A 81 -10.50 -12.48 -10.06
C ASN A 81 -9.50 -13.31 -9.26
N ARG A 82 -9.19 -14.52 -9.75
CA ARG A 82 -8.25 -15.44 -9.09
C ARG A 82 -6.86 -14.81 -8.90
N ARG A 83 -6.42 -13.98 -9.83
CA ARG A 83 -5.14 -13.30 -9.76
C ARG A 83 -5.07 -12.32 -8.58
N LEU A 84 -6.16 -11.59 -8.31
CA LEU A 84 -6.27 -10.72 -7.16
C LEU A 84 -6.23 -11.51 -5.85
N LEU A 85 -6.97 -12.63 -5.78
CA LEU A 85 -7.01 -13.48 -4.58
C LEU A 85 -5.63 -14.09 -4.27
N VAL A 86 -4.97 -14.65 -5.27
CA VAL A 86 -3.62 -15.23 -5.10
C VAL A 86 -2.61 -14.15 -4.72
N GLY A 87 -2.65 -12.98 -5.38
CA GLY A 87 -1.75 -11.87 -5.07
C GLY A 87 -1.94 -11.33 -3.66
N SER A 88 -3.18 -11.18 -3.19
CA SER A 88 -3.47 -10.72 -1.83
C SER A 88 -3.09 -11.77 -0.77
N ALA A 89 -3.27 -13.05 -1.05
CA ALA A 89 -2.85 -14.12 -0.16
C ALA A 89 -1.31 -14.17 -0.04
N LEU A 90 -0.57 -14.11 -1.15
CA LEU A 90 0.89 -14.06 -1.14
C LEU A 90 1.41 -12.83 -0.40
N PHE A 91 0.80 -11.67 -0.64
CA PHE A 91 1.13 -10.44 0.09
C PHE A 91 0.88 -10.60 1.59
N GLY A 92 -0.28 -11.15 1.98
CA GLY A 92 -0.63 -11.37 3.39
C GLY A 92 0.34 -12.31 4.11
N VAL A 93 0.76 -13.39 3.47
CA VAL A 93 1.77 -14.32 4.02
C VAL A 93 3.12 -13.61 4.16
N GLY A 94 3.58 -12.89 3.14
CA GLY A 94 4.84 -12.14 3.19
C GLY A 94 4.83 -11.07 4.28
N TRP A 95 3.73 -10.34 4.41
CA TRP A 95 3.53 -9.34 5.45
C TRP A 95 3.53 -9.94 6.86
N GLY A 96 2.81 -11.05 7.05
CA GLY A 96 2.73 -11.74 8.34
C GLY A 96 4.09 -12.27 8.82
N ILE A 97 4.95 -12.74 7.91
CA ILE A 97 6.30 -13.21 8.24
C ILE A 97 7.27 -12.05 8.49
N ALA A 98 7.22 -11.01 7.64
CA ALA A 98 8.16 -9.91 7.69
C ALA A 98 7.85 -8.89 8.79
N GLY A 99 6.57 -8.72 9.17
CA GLY A 99 6.12 -7.70 10.11
C GLY A 99 6.27 -6.26 9.60
N PHE A 100 6.67 -6.07 8.33
CA PHE A 100 6.84 -4.76 7.71
C PHE A 100 5.74 -4.48 6.70
N CYS A 101 5.13 -3.27 6.80
CA CYS A 101 4.37 -2.70 5.70
C CYS A 101 5.31 -1.91 4.76
N PRO A 102 5.03 -1.84 3.44
CA PRO A 102 5.89 -1.09 2.51
C PRO A 102 6.15 0.37 2.88
N GLY A 103 5.13 1.09 3.39
CA GLY A 103 5.28 2.48 3.81
C GLY A 103 6.23 2.66 5.00
N PRO A 104 5.95 2.02 6.15
CA PRO A 104 6.86 1.99 7.29
C PRO A 104 8.27 1.51 6.96
N ALA A 105 8.42 0.54 6.05
CA ALA A 105 9.73 0.06 5.63
C ALA A 105 10.58 1.15 4.95
N LEU A 106 9.96 2.01 4.14
CA LEU A 106 10.66 3.15 3.52
C LEU A 106 11.10 4.20 4.55
N VAL A 107 10.27 4.44 5.58
CA VAL A 107 10.63 5.34 6.69
C VAL A 107 11.77 4.75 7.52
N ALA A 108 11.68 3.46 7.89
CA ALA A 108 12.72 2.76 8.63
C ALA A 108 14.04 2.68 7.85
N LEU A 109 13.97 2.54 6.51
CA LEU A 109 15.13 2.61 5.63
C LEU A 109 15.80 4.00 5.71
N GLY A 110 15.00 5.07 5.71
CA GLY A 110 15.49 6.44 5.89
C GLY A 110 16.13 6.69 7.25
N LEU A 111 15.75 5.91 8.27
CA LEU A 111 16.35 5.92 9.60
C LEU A 111 17.59 5.03 9.74
N GLY A 112 18.00 4.34 8.65
CA GLY A 112 19.19 3.51 8.62
C GLY A 112 19.02 2.08 9.14
N GLU A 113 17.78 1.59 9.26
CA GLU A 113 17.50 0.23 9.72
C GLU A 113 17.87 -0.83 8.67
N VAL A 114 18.84 -1.69 8.99
CA VAL A 114 19.34 -2.74 8.07
C VAL A 114 18.25 -3.74 7.69
N LYS A 115 17.35 -4.09 8.62
CA LYS A 115 16.23 -4.98 8.34
C LYS A 115 15.28 -4.41 7.29
N ALA A 116 15.06 -3.09 7.31
CA ALA A 116 14.26 -2.40 6.31
C ALA A 116 14.93 -2.42 4.93
N LEU A 117 16.28 -2.30 4.87
CA LEU A 117 17.03 -2.42 3.62
C LEU A 117 16.81 -3.78 2.95
N VAL A 118 16.93 -4.87 3.71
CA VAL A 118 16.72 -6.24 3.20
C VAL A 118 15.28 -6.41 2.71
N PHE A 119 14.30 -5.91 3.48
CA PHE A 119 12.89 -5.99 3.11
C PHE A 119 12.60 -5.22 1.82
N VAL A 120 13.08 -3.98 1.70
CA VAL A 120 12.85 -3.15 0.51
C VAL A 120 13.54 -3.74 -0.72
N ALA A 121 14.76 -4.28 -0.57
CA ALA A 121 15.45 -4.97 -1.65
C ALA A 121 14.68 -6.21 -2.13
N ALA A 122 14.16 -7.02 -1.21
CA ALA A 122 13.33 -8.19 -1.53
C ALA A 122 12.00 -7.77 -2.19
N MET A 123 11.38 -6.69 -1.73
CA MET A 123 10.16 -6.13 -2.32
C MET A 123 10.41 -5.69 -3.77
N LEU A 124 11.47 -4.95 -4.04
CA LEU A 124 11.84 -4.51 -5.39
C LEU A 124 12.17 -5.69 -6.30
N ALA A 125 12.89 -6.70 -5.78
CA ALA A 125 13.17 -7.93 -6.52
C ALA A 125 11.87 -8.67 -6.89
N GLY A 126 10.92 -8.79 -5.95
CA GLY A 126 9.60 -9.39 -6.21
C GLY A 126 8.79 -8.64 -7.26
N MET A 127 8.79 -7.31 -7.21
CA MET A 127 8.15 -6.48 -8.25
C MET A 127 8.82 -6.67 -9.62
N GLY A 128 10.16 -6.73 -9.67
CA GLY A 128 10.92 -6.98 -10.90
C GLY A 128 10.61 -8.36 -11.51
N LEU A 129 10.59 -9.42 -10.70
CA LEU A 129 10.23 -10.77 -11.11
C LEU A 129 8.81 -10.82 -11.69
N PHE A 130 7.86 -10.16 -11.01
CA PHE A 130 6.49 -10.07 -11.50
C PHE A 130 6.39 -9.33 -12.83
N GLN A 131 7.16 -8.25 -13.00
CA GLN A 131 7.23 -7.52 -14.27
C GLN A 131 7.79 -8.40 -15.40
N LEU A 132 8.89 -9.11 -15.15
CA LEU A 132 9.47 -10.06 -16.10
C LEU A 132 8.48 -11.16 -16.50
N TYR A 133 7.77 -11.72 -15.52
CA TYR A 133 6.72 -12.71 -15.77
C TYR A 133 5.60 -12.17 -16.68
N ASN A 134 5.16 -10.93 -16.48
CA ASN A 134 4.17 -10.29 -17.34
C ASN A 134 4.67 -10.02 -18.77
N LEU A 135 5.95 -9.64 -18.90
CA LEU A 135 6.58 -9.37 -20.21
C LEU A 135 6.80 -10.67 -21.01
N SER A 136 7.02 -11.80 -20.31
CA SER A 136 7.23 -13.11 -20.94
C SER A 136 5.95 -13.74 -21.58
N GLY A 137 4.85 -12.99 -21.64
CA GLY A 137 3.70 -13.37 -22.48
C GLY A 137 2.73 -14.40 -21.87
N THR A 138 2.89 -14.76 -20.61
CA THR A 138 1.97 -15.71 -19.92
C THR A 138 0.73 -14.99 -19.36
N ALA A 139 0.63 -13.66 -19.49
CA ALA A 139 -0.58 -12.91 -19.15
C ALA A 139 -1.62 -13.07 -20.29
N PRO A 140 -2.88 -13.45 -20.01
CA PRO A 140 -3.91 -13.47 -21.01
C PRO A 140 -4.04 -12.06 -21.61
N ARG A 141 -3.86 -11.96 -22.94
CA ARG A 141 -4.03 -10.72 -23.71
C ARG A 141 -5.37 -10.09 -23.33
N ARG A 142 -5.32 -8.97 -22.64
CA ARG A 142 -6.47 -8.13 -22.36
C ARG A 142 -7.06 -7.76 -23.72
N GLY A 143 -8.23 -8.30 -24.05
CA GLY A 143 -8.88 -8.12 -25.33
C GLY A 143 -8.95 -6.63 -25.68
N ARG A 144 -8.20 -6.25 -26.70
CA ARG A 144 -8.32 -4.98 -27.41
C ARG A 144 -9.73 -4.96 -28.00
N LYS A 145 -10.71 -4.39 -27.29
CA LYS A 145 -12.00 -4.09 -27.91
C LYS A 145 -11.72 -3.06 -28.97
N SER A 146 -11.68 -3.55 -30.21
CA SER A 146 -11.81 -2.77 -31.41
C SER A 146 -13.08 -1.92 -31.30
N THR A 147 -12.94 -0.63 -31.16
CA THR A 147 -13.98 0.34 -31.51
C THR A 147 -13.93 0.47 -33.03
N ALA A 148 -14.72 -0.34 -33.71
CA ALA A 148 -15.07 -0.10 -35.08
C ALA A 148 -16.55 0.23 -35.11
N SER A 149 -16.83 1.37 -35.73
CA SER A 149 -18.07 1.92 -36.26
C SER A 149 -18.85 2.83 -35.37
#